data_faf03b9335eb6f40b93dff94caace4f1
#
_entry.id   faf03b9335eb6f40b93dff94caace4f1
#
_cell.length_a   1.000
_cell.length_b   1.000
_cell.length_c   1.000
_cell.angle_alpha   90.00
_cell.angle_beta   90.00
_cell.angle_gamma   90.00
#
_symmetry.space_group_name_H-M   'P 1'
#
loop_
_entity.id
_entity.type
_entity.pdbx_description
1 polymer ?
#
loop_
_entity_poly.entity_id
_entity_poly.type
_entity_poly.pdbx_seq_one_letter_code
_entity_poly.pdbx_strand_id
1 'polypeptide(L)'
;MDASISNSINTADRASYITNESTPLHNVKLKDEGYKYIIGTFGIVTLIITIGLGVAINKDPGEVSFGSGIAADRSVCTEAGNEIFMKGGNSVDVAVAVTVCLGVVFPHLTGIGGNGVLLVYNHKTEKILMCLDSWPPAGTVVVPQLMLALYTAHSSFGHKSWSIILEPAIRIAREGFQVSESLIQSLKHLSPNANDDLKNWLHSLKLGTVIKSPQLAETLAVIQDKGVEALYTGSLNDELGKYFDSKSLSEPSLNKEPCSEAIGKGYRLISSGVGTAGPSLLNSLVDSNFSNSFSVQELADFLIGKEELSWPLPSGVVVSVTDKDDNYVSIVSGLGPVLGSQNLLKDGYIVGSLLHRSNLSRINSFGAPFIATTLQHKCEKRIVTGGVDLRDMLQVLPKILWGSEGVVNSVEAARVRITENSLLAEINHPPVLPFSLPPASMPYPVINVIQKRGDEVLAYDDSRSL
;
A
#
# COMPACT_ATOMS: atom_id res chain seq x y z
N MET A 1 -44.47 -64.12 -36.72
CA MET A 1 -44.12 -64.20 -38.15
C MET A 1 -42.60 -64.11 -38.18
N ASP A 2 -41.87 -65.26 -38.01
CA ASP A 2 -41.41 -66.17 -39.04
C ASP A 2 -40.41 -65.51 -39.96
N ALA A 3 -39.18 -65.96 -40.19
CA ALA A 3 -38.52 -67.26 -40.08
C ALA A 3 -37.01 -66.97 -40.22
N SER A 4 -36.12 -67.51 -39.45
CA SER A 4 -35.40 -68.81 -39.56
C SER A 4 -34.87 -69.14 -40.97
N ILE A 5 -33.60 -69.45 -41.02
CA ILE A 5 -32.89 -70.57 -41.76
C ILE A 5 -31.42 -70.25 -41.69
N SER A 6 -30.56 -70.81 -40.90
CA SER A 6 -29.94 -72.17 -40.76
C SER A 6 -29.08 -72.63 -41.91
N ASN A 7 -27.91 -73.16 -41.56
CA ASN A 7 -27.04 -74.16 -42.13
C ASN A 7 -26.03 -73.70 -43.16
N SER A 8 -24.85 -74.28 -43.25
CA SER A 8 -24.18 -75.43 -42.61
C SER A 8 -22.65 -75.44 -43.01
N ILE A 9 -21.89 -75.84 -42.05
CA ILE A 9 -20.73 -76.71 -42.09
C ILE A 9 -20.17 -77.03 -43.48
N ASN A 10 -18.89 -76.80 -43.72
CA ASN A 10 -18.02 -77.88 -44.21
C ASN A 10 -16.57 -77.74 -43.78
N THR A 11 -16.07 -78.83 -43.22
CA THR A 11 -14.75 -79.18 -42.74
C THR A 11 -13.84 -79.59 -43.92
N ALA A 12 -12.57 -79.47 -43.66
CA ALA A 12 -11.41 -80.12 -44.27
C ALA A 12 -10.71 -79.35 -45.45
N ASP A 13 -9.50 -78.83 -45.19
CA ASP A 13 -8.32 -79.65 -45.52
C ASP A 13 -7.06 -79.10 -44.79
N ARG A 14 -6.36 -80.09 -44.18
CA ARG A 14 -5.00 -79.99 -43.73
C ARG A 14 -4.04 -79.97 -44.92
N ALA A 15 -3.19 -78.95 -44.97
CA ALA A 15 -1.89 -79.13 -45.60
C ALA A 15 -0.86 -78.23 -44.97
N SER A 16 0.07 -78.84 -44.36
CA SER A 16 1.33 -78.37 -43.82
C SER A 16 2.17 -77.66 -44.84
N TYR A 17 2.63 -76.44 -44.58
CA TYR A 17 3.90 -75.95 -45.10
C TYR A 17 4.70 -75.35 -43.94
N ILE A 18 5.66 -76.16 -43.51
CA ILE A 18 6.84 -75.70 -42.82
C ILE A 18 7.74 -75.11 -43.90
N THR A 19 7.94 -73.79 -43.83
CA THR A 19 9.11 -73.20 -44.46
C THR A 19 9.80 -72.36 -43.44
N ASN A 20 10.95 -72.91 -43.01
CA ASN A 20 11.98 -72.14 -42.34
C ASN A 20 12.44 -71.03 -43.28
N GLU A 21 12.14 -69.79 -42.93
CA GLU A 21 12.87 -68.64 -43.45
C GLU A 21 13.36 -67.81 -42.22
N SER A 22 14.59 -68.16 -41.85
CA SER A 22 15.42 -67.27 -40.99
C SER A 22 15.90 -66.12 -41.89
N THR A 23 15.09 -65.08 -41.98
CA THR A 23 15.59 -63.80 -42.48
C THR A 23 16.47 -63.20 -41.39
N PRO A 24 17.75 -62.93 -41.66
CA PRO A 24 18.58 -62.22 -40.66
C PRO A 24 18.03 -60.82 -40.51
N LEU A 25 17.72 -60.50 -39.30
CA LEU A 25 17.44 -59.11 -38.92
C LEU A 25 18.64 -58.25 -39.35
N HIS A 26 18.46 -57.54 -40.42
CA HIS A 26 19.40 -56.49 -40.79
C HIS A 26 19.56 -55.56 -39.64
N ASN A 27 20.71 -55.55 -39.00
CA ASN A 27 21.13 -54.49 -38.05
C ASN A 27 21.15 -53.18 -38.83
N VAL A 28 20.02 -52.49 -38.82
CA VAL A 28 19.98 -51.08 -39.20
C VAL A 28 20.75 -50.36 -38.11
N LYS A 29 22.02 -50.09 -38.34
CA LYS A 29 22.73 -49.04 -37.60
C LYS A 29 21.97 -47.76 -37.85
N LEU A 30 21.00 -47.46 -37.00
CA LEU A 30 20.47 -46.11 -36.89
C LEU A 30 21.68 -45.19 -36.65
N LYS A 31 21.96 -44.33 -37.63
CA LYS A 31 22.99 -43.33 -37.47
C LYS A 31 22.65 -42.53 -36.20
N ASP A 32 23.45 -42.72 -35.20
CA ASP A 32 23.33 -42.13 -33.83
C ASP A 32 23.35 -40.59 -33.79
N GLU A 33 23.53 -39.95 -34.93
CA GLU A 33 23.63 -38.52 -35.08
C GLU A 33 22.26 -37.80 -34.96
N GLY A 34 21.19 -38.35 -35.53
CA GLY A 34 19.86 -37.75 -35.47
C GLY A 34 19.29 -37.66 -34.05
N TYR A 35 19.56 -38.68 -33.24
CA TYR A 35 19.14 -38.69 -31.83
C TYR A 35 19.86 -37.62 -30.98
N LYS A 36 21.15 -37.38 -31.26
CA LYS A 36 21.93 -36.33 -30.59
C LYS A 36 21.41 -34.93 -30.91
N TYR A 37 20.99 -34.69 -32.16
CA TYR A 37 20.36 -33.41 -32.53
C TYR A 37 19.01 -33.23 -31.88
N ILE A 38 18.18 -34.25 -31.77
CA ILE A 38 16.86 -34.18 -31.10
C ILE A 38 17.04 -33.91 -29.62
N ILE A 39 17.94 -34.59 -28.90
CA ILE A 39 18.22 -34.34 -27.50
C ILE A 39 18.83 -32.95 -27.30
N GLY A 40 19.76 -32.54 -28.19
CA GLY A 40 20.38 -31.23 -28.12
C GLY A 40 19.38 -30.10 -28.29
N THR A 41 18.48 -30.17 -29.28
CA THR A 41 17.45 -29.17 -29.51
C THR A 41 16.42 -29.13 -28.35
N PHE A 42 16.00 -30.30 -27.85
CA PHE A 42 15.11 -30.36 -26.69
C PHE A 42 15.75 -29.75 -25.43
N GLY A 43 17.03 -30.07 -25.19
CA GLY A 43 17.79 -29.48 -24.08
C GLY A 43 17.91 -27.95 -24.17
N ILE A 44 18.19 -27.43 -25.37
CA ILE A 44 18.28 -25.98 -25.60
C ILE A 44 16.92 -25.31 -25.40
N VAL A 45 15.84 -25.85 -25.94
CA VAL A 45 14.48 -25.32 -25.79
C VAL A 45 14.05 -25.34 -24.31
N THR A 46 14.33 -26.44 -23.61
CA THR A 46 14.03 -26.53 -22.16
C THR A 46 14.83 -25.49 -21.35
N LEU A 47 16.10 -25.30 -21.68
CA LEU A 47 16.95 -24.30 -21.04
C LEU A 47 16.43 -22.89 -21.29
N ILE A 48 16.03 -22.56 -22.52
CA ILE A 48 15.45 -21.25 -22.86
C ILE A 48 14.15 -21.00 -22.11
N ILE A 49 13.26 -22.01 -22.05
CA ILE A 49 12.00 -21.93 -21.30
C ILE A 49 12.29 -21.75 -19.80
N THR A 50 13.23 -22.50 -19.23
CA THR A 50 13.58 -22.42 -17.82
C THR A 50 14.19 -21.05 -17.47
N ILE A 51 15.07 -20.53 -18.31
CA ILE A 51 15.64 -19.18 -18.12
C ILE A 51 14.54 -18.13 -18.30
N GLY A 52 13.69 -18.25 -19.31
CA GLY A 52 12.56 -17.35 -19.53
C GLY A 52 11.58 -17.35 -18.35
N LEU A 53 11.28 -18.51 -17.78
CA LEU A 53 10.45 -18.66 -16.60
C LEU A 53 11.13 -18.06 -15.35
N GLY A 54 12.43 -18.32 -15.17
CA GLY A 54 13.21 -17.73 -14.07
C GLY A 54 13.28 -16.21 -14.13
N VAL A 55 13.41 -15.64 -15.34
CA VAL A 55 13.37 -14.18 -15.54
C VAL A 55 11.95 -13.62 -15.31
N ALA A 56 10.91 -14.36 -15.72
CA ALA A 56 9.52 -13.95 -15.50
C ALA A 56 9.15 -13.99 -14.01
N ILE A 57 9.58 -15.00 -13.26
CA ILE A 57 9.35 -15.12 -11.81
C ILE A 57 10.09 -14.02 -11.03
N ASN A 58 11.28 -13.59 -11.49
CA ASN A 58 12.01 -12.51 -10.86
C ASN A 58 11.54 -11.09 -11.25
N LYS A 59 10.62 -10.97 -12.20
CA LYS A 59 10.13 -9.66 -12.67
C LYS A 59 8.94 -9.09 -11.91
N ASP A 60 8.26 -9.90 -11.11
CA ASP A 60 7.10 -9.46 -10.34
C ASP A 60 7.33 -9.76 -8.84
N PRO A 61 8.00 -8.85 -8.10
CA PRO A 61 8.24 -9.03 -6.67
C PRO A 61 6.98 -8.86 -5.80
N GLY A 62 5.80 -8.63 -6.39
CA GLY A 62 4.54 -8.53 -5.67
C GLY A 62 4.08 -9.88 -5.10
N GLU A 63 3.59 -9.86 -3.87
CA GLU A 63 3.01 -11.05 -3.22
C GLU A 63 1.63 -11.33 -3.82
N VAL A 64 1.49 -12.47 -4.49
CA VAL A 64 0.19 -12.93 -5.02
C VAL A 64 -0.45 -13.86 -4.01
N SER A 65 -1.64 -13.50 -3.55
CA SER A 65 -2.45 -14.26 -2.60
C SER A 65 -3.88 -14.44 -3.13
N PHE A 66 -4.70 -15.16 -2.40
CA PHE A 66 -6.10 -15.39 -2.76
C PHE A 66 -7.04 -14.83 -1.68
N GLY A 67 -7.99 -14.03 -2.12
CA GLY A 67 -9.08 -13.50 -1.30
C GLY A 67 -8.72 -12.31 -0.43
N SER A 68 -7.54 -12.26 0.17
CA SER A 68 -7.10 -11.18 1.07
C SER A 68 -5.67 -10.74 0.77
N GLY A 69 -5.35 -9.49 1.08
CA GLY A 69 -4.00 -8.94 0.91
C GLY A 69 -3.78 -7.68 1.73
N ILE A 70 -2.50 -7.41 2.00
CA ILE A 70 -2.03 -6.22 2.73
C ILE A 70 -0.90 -5.62 1.92
N ALA A 71 -0.95 -4.31 1.68
CA ALA A 71 0.18 -3.55 1.16
C ALA A 71 0.45 -2.37 2.12
N ALA A 72 1.68 -2.32 2.64
CA ALA A 72 2.08 -1.34 3.65
C ALA A 72 3.60 -1.11 3.64
N ASP A 73 4.03 -0.01 4.23
CA ASP A 73 5.40 0.50 4.14
C ASP A 73 6.48 -0.40 4.78
N ARG A 74 6.13 -1.41 5.58
CA ARG A 74 7.11 -2.29 6.26
C ARG A 74 6.61 -3.71 6.43
N SER A 75 7.44 -4.66 6.03
CA SER A 75 7.14 -6.11 6.12
C SER A 75 6.79 -6.55 7.54
N VAL A 76 7.46 -6.05 8.58
CA VAL A 76 7.16 -6.40 9.98
C VAL A 76 5.72 -5.99 10.36
N CYS A 77 5.17 -4.92 9.77
CA CYS A 77 3.80 -4.50 10.01
C CYS A 77 2.81 -5.27 9.13
N THR A 78 3.20 -5.65 7.91
CA THR A 78 2.43 -6.58 7.07
C THR A 78 2.32 -7.96 7.75
N GLU A 79 3.40 -8.47 8.37
CA GLU A 79 3.38 -9.68 9.19
C GLU A 79 2.44 -9.56 10.40
N ALA A 80 2.48 -8.41 11.11
CA ALA A 80 1.55 -8.13 12.20
C ALA A 80 0.09 -8.14 11.71
N GLY A 81 -0.19 -7.59 10.53
CA GLY A 81 -1.50 -7.67 9.88
C GLY A 81 -1.92 -9.11 9.55
N ASN A 82 -1.00 -9.91 9.02
CA ASN A 82 -1.25 -11.31 8.71
C ASN A 82 -1.57 -12.13 9.99
N GLU A 83 -0.94 -11.83 11.13
CA GLU A 83 -1.33 -12.44 12.41
C GLU A 83 -2.81 -12.16 12.74
N ILE A 84 -3.29 -10.95 12.47
CA ILE A 84 -4.70 -10.58 12.71
C ILE A 84 -5.62 -11.32 11.75
N PHE A 85 -5.27 -11.47 10.47
CA PHE A 85 -6.03 -12.30 9.53
C PHE A 85 -6.08 -13.76 9.98
N MET A 86 -4.96 -14.35 10.41
CA MET A 86 -4.92 -15.73 10.93
C MET A 86 -5.78 -15.90 12.19
N LYS A 87 -5.90 -14.88 13.02
CA LYS A 87 -6.81 -14.87 14.17
C LYS A 87 -8.28 -14.67 13.75
N GLY A 88 -8.58 -14.54 12.46
CA GLY A 88 -9.91 -14.34 11.89
C GLY A 88 -10.40 -12.89 11.96
N GLY A 89 -9.52 -11.92 11.95
CA GLY A 89 -9.84 -10.51 11.75
C GLY A 89 -10.27 -10.23 10.31
N ASN A 90 -10.95 -9.11 10.10
CA ASN A 90 -11.32 -8.61 8.78
C ASN A 90 -10.33 -7.51 8.30
N SER A 91 -10.58 -6.95 7.13
CA SER A 91 -9.73 -5.89 6.56
C SER A 91 -9.62 -4.64 7.44
N VAL A 92 -10.66 -4.28 8.19
CA VAL A 92 -10.63 -3.13 9.11
C VAL A 92 -9.73 -3.41 10.31
N ASP A 93 -9.88 -4.60 10.92
CA ASP A 93 -9.02 -5.04 12.03
C ASP A 93 -7.54 -4.98 11.63
N VAL A 94 -7.25 -5.52 10.44
CA VAL A 94 -5.89 -5.59 9.90
C VAL A 94 -5.34 -4.21 9.59
N ALA A 95 -6.12 -3.36 8.90
CA ALA A 95 -5.67 -2.01 8.55
C ALA A 95 -5.36 -1.18 9.78
N VAL A 96 -6.16 -1.30 10.85
CA VAL A 96 -5.89 -0.64 12.14
C VAL A 96 -4.61 -1.17 12.77
N ALA A 97 -4.43 -2.50 12.87
CA ALA A 97 -3.24 -3.10 13.45
C ALA A 97 -1.96 -2.69 12.73
N VAL A 98 -1.99 -2.72 11.38
CA VAL A 98 -0.86 -2.31 10.53
C VAL A 98 -0.55 -0.82 10.71
N THR A 99 -1.57 0.04 10.74
CA THR A 99 -1.37 1.49 10.92
C THR A 99 -0.74 1.81 12.28
N VAL A 100 -1.19 1.16 13.35
CA VAL A 100 -0.59 1.35 14.70
C VAL A 100 0.84 0.81 14.73
N CYS A 101 1.11 -0.33 14.09
CA CYS A 101 2.47 -0.87 13.95
C CYS A 101 3.39 0.11 13.22
N LEU A 102 2.94 0.70 12.12
CA LEU A 102 3.71 1.73 11.38
C LEU A 102 4.01 2.95 12.26
N GLY A 103 3.10 3.33 13.15
CA GLY A 103 3.34 4.37 14.15
C GLY A 103 4.46 4.03 15.14
N VAL A 104 4.75 2.74 15.34
CA VAL A 104 5.91 2.30 16.15
C VAL A 104 7.19 2.33 15.33
N VAL A 105 7.19 1.79 14.12
CA VAL A 105 8.42 1.58 13.33
C VAL A 105 8.82 2.77 12.47
N PHE A 106 7.86 3.66 12.16
CA PHE A 106 8.08 4.93 11.45
C PHE A 106 7.64 6.16 12.26
N PRO A 107 8.15 6.33 13.49
CA PRO A 107 7.71 7.41 14.38
C PRO A 107 8.01 8.82 13.85
N HIS A 108 8.84 8.94 12.82
CA HIS A 108 9.16 10.19 12.13
C HIS A 108 8.11 10.58 11.07
N LEU A 109 7.25 9.63 10.65
CA LEU A 109 6.24 9.84 9.62
C LEU A 109 4.82 9.82 10.16
N THR A 110 4.51 8.92 11.10
CA THR A 110 3.16 8.69 11.64
C THR A 110 3.20 8.23 13.10
N GLY A 111 2.05 8.08 13.73
CA GLY A 111 1.93 7.53 15.09
C GLY A 111 0.75 8.11 15.88
N ILE A 112 0.73 7.83 17.18
CA ILE A 112 -0.34 8.26 18.11
C ILE A 112 -0.58 9.78 18.05
N GLY A 113 0.50 10.54 17.89
CA GLY A 113 0.45 12.00 17.81
C GLY A 113 0.01 12.56 16.46
N GLY A 114 -0.36 11.71 15.51
CA GLY A 114 -0.71 12.10 14.15
C GLY A 114 -2.20 12.14 13.85
N ASN A 115 -2.48 12.33 12.56
CA ASN A 115 -3.81 12.35 11.98
C ASN A 115 -3.83 11.52 10.70
N GLY A 116 -4.99 11.29 10.10
CA GLY A 116 -5.10 10.54 8.88
C GLY A 116 -6.49 10.59 8.24
N VAL A 117 -6.56 10.03 7.07
CA VAL A 117 -7.80 9.86 6.30
C VAL A 117 -8.01 8.38 6.03
N LEU A 118 -9.24 7.92 6.24
CA LEU A 118 -9.60 6.51 6.16
C LEU A 118 -10.83 6.32 5.28
N LEU A 119 -10.76 5.32 4.39
CA LEU A 119 -11.84 4.93 3.49
C LEU A 119 -12.10 3.42 3.64
N VAL A 120 -13.35 3.05 3.90
CA VAL A 120 -13.82 1.66 3.92
C VAL A 120 -14.91 1.48 2.88
N TYR A 121 -14.72 0.51 1.99
CA TYR A 121 -15.63 0.19 0.90
C TYR A 121 -15.89 -1.30 0.83
N ASN A 122 -17.15 -1.71 0.64
CA ASN A 122 -17.51 -3.10 0.37
C ASN A 122 -17.94 -3.25 -1.08
N HIS A 123 -17.21 -4.04 -1.85
CA HIS A 123 -17.45 -4.20 -3.28
C HIS A 123 -18.66 -5.09 -3.58
N LYS A 124 -18.95 -6.13 -2.75
CA LYS A 124 -20.12 -7.00 -2.96
C LYS A 124 -21.43 -6.20 -2.92
N THR A 125 -21.52 -5.24 -2.02
CA THR A 125 -22.68 -4.37 -1.84
C THR A 125 -22.55 -3.04 -2.58
N GLU A 126 -21.38 -2.75 -3.16
CA GLU A 126 -21.06 -1.49 -3.84
C GLU A 126 -21.22 -0.24 -2.95
N LYS A 127 -21.07 -0.41 -1.63
CA LYS A 127 -21.30 0.66 -0.65
C LYS A 127 -19.98 1.18 -0.07
N ILE A 128 -19.88 2.48 0.02
CA ILE A 128 -18.93 3.14 0.89
C ILE A 128 -19.49 2.99 2.30
N LEU A 129 -18.72 2.30 3.16
CA LEU A 129 -19.14 2.04 4.53
C LEU A 129 -18.71 3.17 5.46
N MET A 130 -17.54 3.77 5.19
CA MET A 130 -16.99 4.84 6.01
C MET A 130 -16.03 5.73 5.22
N CYS A 131 -16.10 7.02 5.50
CA CYS A 131 -15.13 8.03 5.11
C CYS A 131 -14.85 8.87 6.35
N LEU A 132 -13.62 8.84 6.85
CA LEU A 132 -13.21 9.60 8.02
C LEU A 132 -11.99 10.45 7.70
N ASP A 133 -12.04 11.69 8.09
CA ASP A 133 -10.90 12.58 8.14
C ASP A 133 -10.67 13.03 9.58
N SER A 134 -9.51 12.71 10.13
CA SER A 134 -9.12 13.14 11.46
C SER A 134 -8.31 14.45 11.48
N TRP A 135 -8.06 15.03 10.29
CA TRP A 135 -7.50 16.35 10.20
C TRP A 135 -8.60 17.39 10.51
N PRO A 136 -8.39 18.26 11.49
CA PRO A 136 -9.43 19.21 11.87
C PRO A 136 -9.69 20.22 10.74
N PRO A 137 -10.88 20.83 10.70
CA PRO A 137 -11.22 21.89 9.75
C PRO A 137 -10.22 23.06 9.76
N ALA A 138 -10.13 23.80 8.66
CA ALA A 138 -9.31 25.00 8.59
C ALA A 138 -9.67 26.00 9.71
N GLY A 139 -8.68 26.61 10.32
CA GLY A 139 -8.87 27.59 11.43
C GLY A 139 -8.97 26.97 12.82
N THR A 140 -8.87 25.64 12.96
CA THR A 140 -8.87 24.97 14.25
C THR A 140 -7.49 24.44 14.62
N VAL A 141 -7.28 24.16 15.91
CA VAL A 141 -6.04 23.55 16.41
C VAL A 141 -5.98 22.09 15.96
N VAL A 142 -4.84 21.66 15.48
CA VAL A 142 -4.62 20.27 15.01
C VAL A 142 -4.34 19.38 16.22
N VAL A 143 -5.37 18.82 16.85
CA VAL A 143 -5.23 17.81 17.91
C VAL A 143 -4.96 16.45 17.26
N PRO A 144 -4.06 15.61 17.83
CA PRO A 144 -3.87 14.23 17.36
C PRO A 144 -5.16 13.42 17.47
N GLN A 145 -5.65 12.91 16.35
CA GLN A 145 -6.92 12.16 16.33
C GLN A 145 -6.83 10.86 15.51
N LEU A 146 -5.63 10.44 15.09
CA LEU A 146 -5.47 9.18 14.36
C LEU A 146 -6.04 8.00 15.14
N MET A 147 -5.68 7.87 16.43
CA MET A 147 -6.17 6.76 17.25
C MET A 147 -7.70 6.78 17.42
N LEU A 148 -8.30 7.95 17.52
CA LEU A 148 -9.76 8.09 17.56
C LEU A 148 -10.42 7.66 16.26
N ALA A 149 -9.83 8.01 15.10
CA ALA A 149 -10.33 7.58 13.79
C ALA A 149 -10.23 6.05 13.62
N LEU A 150 -9.09 5.46 13.99
CA LEU A 150 -8.87 4.02 13.96
C LEU A 150 -9.85 3.26 14.88
N TYR A 151 -10.03 3.74 16.10
CA TYR A 151 -10.98 3.17 17.05
C TYR A 151 -12.43 3.29 16.55
N THR A 152 -12.79 4.42 15.96
CA THR A 152 -14.14 4.63 15.38
C THR A 152 -14.40 3.66 14.23
N ALA A 153 -13.45 3.47 13.33
CA ALA A 153 -13.56 2.51 12.23
C ALA A 153 -13.66 1.08 12.75
N HIS A 154 -12.79 0.72 13.69
CA HIS A 154 -12.78 -0.60 14.32
C HIS A 154 -14.09 -0.89 15.07
N SER A 155 -14.57 0.04 15.88
CA SER A 155 -15.82 -0.13 16.65
C SER A 155 -17.05 -0.30 15.75
N SER A 156 -17.01 0.26 14.53
CA SER A 156 -18.10 0.17 13.56
C SER A 156 -18.08 -1.10 12.72
N PHE A 157 -16.89 -1.58 12.35
CA PHE A 157 -16.73 -2.63 11.35
C PHE A 157 -15.69 -3.71 11.71
N GLY A 158 -14.98 -3.60 12.82
CA GLY A 158 -14.03 -4.60 13.28
C GLY A 158 -14.72 -5.87 13.82
N HIS A 159 -14.04 -7.00 13.71
CA HIS A 159 -14.51 -8.30 14.21
C HIS A 159 -13.78 -8.78 15.46
N LYS A 160 -12.53 -8.32 15.68
CA LYS A 160 -11.71 -8.71 16.83
C LYS A 160 -11.80 -7.67 17.94
N SER A 161 -11.45 -8.07 19.15
CA SER A 161 -11.37 -7.10 20.24
C SER A 161 -10.22 -6.12 20.01
N TRP A 162 -10.41 -4.90 20.45
CA TRP A 162 -9.40 -3.84 20.39
C TRP A 162 -8.05 -4.28 20.97
N SER A 163 -8.10 -5.07 22.05
CA SER A 163 -6.90 -5.62 22.70
C SER A 163 -6.08 -6.52 21.76
N ILE A 164 -6.73 -7.40 20.98
CA ILE A 164 -6.05 -8.31 20.05
C ILE A 164 -5.35 -7.50 18.93
N ILE A 165 -5.96 -6.40 18.48
CA ILE A 165 -5.46 -5.61 17.36
C ILE A 165 -4.22 -4.80 17.74
N LEU A 166 -4.14 -4.30 18.97
CA LEU A 166 -3.00 -3.52 19.45
C LEU A 166 -1.80 -4.39 19.90
N GLU A 167 -2.03 -5.66 20.21
CA GLU A 167 -1.01 -6.56 20.73
C GLU A 167 0.28 -6.64 19.88
N PRO A 168 0.22 -6.79 18.54
CA PRO A 168 1.43 -6.87 17.73
C PRO A 168 2.28 -5.59 17.81
N ALA A 169 1.66 -4.41 17.77
CA ALA A 169 2.36 -3.13 17.86
C ALA A 169 3.03 -2.95 19.23
N ILE A 170 2.34 -3.31 20.31
CA ILE A 170 2.88 -3.29 21.69
C ILE A 170 4.09 -4.22 21.79
N ARG A 171 4.00 -5.42 21.23
CA ARG A 171 5.10 -6.39 21.20
C ARG A 171 6.30 -5.83 20.45
N ILE A 172 6.11 -5.31 19.24
CA ILE A 172 7.18 -4.72 18.41
C ILE A 172 7.85 -3.54 19.14
N ALA A 173 7.09 -2.69 19.81
CA ALA A 173 7.63 -1.58 20.60
C ALA A 173 8.50 -2.07 21.78
N ARG A 174 8.12 -3.18 22.45
CA ARG A 174 8.87 -3.78 23.56
C ARG A 174 10.09 -4.56 23.13
N GLU A 175 9.94 -5.40 22.10
CA GLU A 175 11.01 -6.31 21.63
C GLU A 175 12.02 -5.58 20.78
N GLY A 176 11.57 -4.57 20.01
CA GLY A 176 12.36 -3.71 19.17
C GLY A 176 12.12 -3.91 17.68
N PHE A 177 12.55 -2.93 16.91
CA PHE A 177 12.50 -2.91 15.46
C PHE A 177 13.79 -2.32 14.88
N GLN A 178 14.08 -2.64 13.62
CA GLN A 178 15.28 -2.15 12.95
C GLN A 178 15.13 -0.68 12.54
N VAL A 179 16.16 0.10 12.81
CA VAL A 179 16.29 1.49 12.33
C VAL A 179 16.40 1.50 10.81
N SER A 180 15.44 2.13 10.15
CA SER A 180 15.38 2.26 8.69
C SER A 180 16.25 3.42 8.19
N GLU A 181 16.59 3.38 6.90
CA GLU A 181 17.28 4.50 6.26
C GLU A 181 16.43 5.77 6.28
N SER A 182 15.12 5.65 6.03
CA SER A 182 14.15 6.75 6.11
C SER A 182 14.19 7.46 7.47
N LEU A 183 14.27 6.69 8.56
CA LEU A 183 14.39 7.26 9.93
C LEU A 183 15.71 8.01 10.12
N ILE A 184 16.84 7.48 9.63
CA ILE A 184 18.12 8.18 9.68
C ILE A 184 18.11 9.45 8.81
N GLN A 185 17.54 9.39 7.63
CA GLN A 185 17.44 10.56 6.74
C GLN A 185 16.56 11.67 7.31
N SER A 186 15.65 11.34 8.23
CA SER A 186 14.82 12.34 8.94
C SER A 186 15.64 13.35 9.74
N LEU A 187 16.88 13.02 10.13
CA LEU A 187 17.81 13.96 10.76
C LEU A 187 18.05 15.24 9.94
N LYS A 188 17.95 15.15 8.61
CA LYS A 188 18.10 16.33 7.73
C LYS A 188 16.96 17.35 7.90
N HIS A 189 15.83 16.92 8.46
CA HIS A 189 14.66 17.74 8.71
C HIS A 189 14.61 18.26 10.15
N LEU A 190 15.59 17.92 10.99
CA LEU A 190 15.64 18.32 12.39
C LEU A 190 15.90 19.82 12.53
N SER A 191 14.98 20.52 13.15
CA SER A 191 15.09 21.96 13.43
C SER A 191 15.98 22.24 14.65
N PRO A 192 16.68 23.37 14.71
CA PRO A 192 17.29 23.85 15.96
C PRO A 192 16.32 23.96 17.13
N ASN A 193 15.04 24.21 16.85
CA ASN A 193 13.96 24.38 17.86
C ASN A 193 13.31 23.05 18.28
N ALA A 194 13.73 21.90 17.74
CA ALA A 194 13.26 20.61 18.21
C ALA A 194 13.56 20.41 19.70
N ASN A 195 12.73 19.66 20.42
CA ASN A 195 13.02 19.40 21.83
C ASN A 195 14.26 18.51 22.01
N ASP A 196 14.91 18.61 23.15
CA ASP A 196 16.17 17.93 23.39
C ASP A 196 16.01 16.41 23.44
N ASP A 197 14.87 15.92 23.89
CA ASP A 197 14.56 14.48 23.91
C ASP A 197 14.58 13.92 22.48
N LEU A 198 13.96 14.59 21.51
CA LEU A 198 13.98 14.18 20.10
C LEU A 198 15.39 14.25 19.51
N LYS A 199 16.13 15.36 19.77
CA LYS A 199 17.51 15.52 19.28
C LYS A 199 18.41 14.39 19.78
N ASN A 200 18.40 14.16 21.09
CA ASN A 200 19.22 13.13 21.73
C ASN A 200 18.86 11.74 21.21
N TRP A 201 17.55 11.44 21.08
CA TRP A 201 17.08 10.17 20.57
C TRP A 201 17.54 9.95 19.12
N LEU A 202 17.29 10.88 18.20
CA LEU A 202 17.66 10.75 16.79
C LEU A 202 19.17 10.62 16.60
N HIS A 203 19.99 11.41 17.32
CA HIS A 203 21.44 11.32 17.24
C HIS A 203 22.03 10.01 17.80
N SER A 204 21.27 9.30 18.63
CA SER A 204 21.68 7.97 19.15
C SER A 204 21.47 6.84 18.17
N LEU A 205 20.68 7.04 17.10
CA LEU A 205 20.28 6.00 16.16
C LEU A 205 21.41 5.62 15.21
N LYS A 206 21.47 4.34 14.86
CA LYS A 206 22.36 3.81 13.83
C LYS A 206 21.60 2.90 12.89
N LEU A 207 21.81 3.07 11.60
CA LEU A 207 21.15 2.28 10.56
C LEU A 207 21.26 0.78 10.84
N GLY A 208 20.15 0.05 10.70
CA GLY A 208 20.10 -1.40 10.84
C GLY A 208 20.18 -1.93 12.27
N THR A 209 20.43 -1.07 13.29
CA THR A 209 20.39 -1.50 14.69
C THR A 209 18.97 -1.68 15.16
N VAL A 210 18.76 -2.60 16.12
CA VAL A 210 17.45 -2.79 16.76
C VAL A 210 17.31 -1.81 17.91
N ILE A 211 16.22 -1.04 17.90
CA ILE A 211 15.86 -0.11 18.97
C ILE A 211 14.51 -0.50 19.57
N LYS A 212 14.32 -0.18 20.84
CA LYS A 212 13.09 -0.42 21.62
C LYS A 212 12.45 0.90 21.99
N SER A 213 11.13 0.91 22.09
CA SER A 213 10.33 2.05 22.51
C SER A 213 9.43 1.68 23.70
N PRO A 214 10.02 1.42 24.89
CA PRO A 214 9.26 0.94 26.04
C PRO A 214 8.18 1.91 26.49
N GLN A 215 8.43 3.22 26.45
CA GLN A 215 7.43 4.24 26.79
C GLN A 215 6.23 4.19 25.86
N LEU A 216 6.46 4.08 24.55
CA LEU A 216 5.39 3.92 23.56
C LEU A 216 4.63 2.61 23.78
N ALA A 217 5.31 1.52 24.14
CA ALA A 217 4.67 0.25 24.43
C ALA A 217 3.75 0.34 25.67
N GLU A 218 4.14 1.10 26.69
CA GLU A 218 3.29 1.37 27.87
C GLU A 218 2.09 2.23 27.51
N THR A 219 2.30 3.29 26.72
CA THR A 219 1.24 4.13 26.21
C THR A 219 0.20 3.35 25.41
N LEU A 220 0.64 2.51 24.48
CA LEU A 220 -0.24 1.63 23.69
C LEU A 220 -0.96 0.61 24.58
N ALA A 221 -0.32 0.09 25.64
CA ALA A 221 -0.95 -0.82 26.59
C ALA A 221 -2.04 -0.12 27.42
N VAL A 222 -1.85 1.15 27.80
CA VAL A 222 -2.90 1.96 28.45
C VAL A 222 -4.09 2.18 27.52
N ILE A 223 -3.82 2.49 26.23
CA ILE A 223 -4.88 2.65 25.20
C ILE A 223 -5.59 1.32 24.95
N GLN A 224 -4.87 0.22 24.99
CA GLN A 224 -5.43 -1.14 24.84
C GLN A 224 -6.42 -1.46 25.98
N ASP A 225 -6.09 -1.12 27.20
CA ASP A 225 -6.87 -1.43 28.41
C ASP A 225 -8.01 -0.45 28.66
N LYS A 226 -7.73 0.86 28.54
CA LYS A 226 -8.64 1.94 28.91
C LYS A 226 -9.36 2.63 27.74
N GLY A 227 -9.02 2.22 26.49
CA GLY A 227 -9.57 2.88 25.31
C GLY A 227 -8.84 4.16 24.93
N VAL A 228 -9.26 4.74 23.80
CA VAL A 228 -8.64 5.95 23.24
C VAL A 228 -8.89 7.21 24.03
N GLU A 229 -9.92 7.22 24.88
CA GLU A 229 -10.26 8.32 25.77
C GLU A 229 -9.13 8.63 26.76
N ALA A 230 -8.28 7.62 27.05
CA ALA A 230 -7.09 7.81 27.88
C ALA A 230 -6.14 8.91 27.38
N LEU A 231 -6.11 9.15 26.04
CA LEU A 231 -5.31 10.21 25.43
C LEU A 231 -5.88 11.61 25.68
N TYR A 232 -7.19 11.76 25.78
CA TYR A 232 -7.85 13.07 25.74
C TYR A 232 -8.30 13.56 27.11
N THR A 233 -8.87 12.68 27.90
CA THR A 233 -9.42 13.01 29.22
C THR A 233 -8.91 12.09 30.33
N GLY A 234 -8.07 11.14 30.01
CA GLY A 234 -7.59 10.08 30.90
C GLY A 234 -6.14 10.29 31.37
N SER A 235 -5.51 9.17 31.70
CA SER A 235 -4.18 9.14 32.32
C SER A 235 -3.02 9.56 31.42
N LEU A 236 -3.23 9.65 30.09
CA LEU A 236 -2.23 10.09 29.12
C LEU A 236 -2.40 11.56 28.69
N ASN A 237 -3.37 12.27 29.28
CA ASN A 237 -3.68 13.64 28.90
C ASN A 237 -2.60 14.66 29.37
N ASP A 238 -1.84 14.37 30.41
CA ASP A 238 -0.90 15.33 31.03
C ASP A 238 0.19 15.78 30.02
N GLU A 239 0.67 14.89 29.16
CA GLU A 239 1.69 15.25 28.17
C GLU A 239 1.09 16.04 27.00
N LEU A 240 -0.09 15.64 26.50
CA LEU A 240 -0.79 16.40 25.45
C LEU A 240 -1.29 17.74 25.94
N GLY A 241 -1.73 17.85 27.18
CA GLY A 241 -2.20 19.11 27.82
C GLY A 241 -1.15 20.21 27.90
N LYS A 242 0.13 19.89 27.66
CA LYS A 242 1.19 20.91 27.53
C LYS A 242 1.14 21.66 26.20
N TYR A 243 0.53 21.06 25.18
CA TYR A 243 0.49 21.57 23.81
C TYR A 243 -0.91 22.03 23.39
N PHE A 244 -1.95 21.50 24.02
CA PHE A 244 -3.35 21.73 23.67
C PHE A 244 -4.14 22.16 24.89
N ASP A 245 -5.09 23.08 24.69
CA ASP A 245 -6.02 23.47 25.76
C ASP A 245 -7.01 22.34 26.08
N SER A 246 -7.54 22.36 27.31
CA SER A 246 -8.43 21.30 27.79
C SER A 246 -9.71 21.16 26.98
N LYS A 247 -10.21 22.24 26.36
CA LYS A 247 -11.41 22.20 25.54
C LYS A 247 -11.13 21.46 24.24
N SER A 248 -10.03 21.77 23.55
CA SER A 248 -9.61 21.10 22.31
C SER A 248 -9.36 19.61 22.52
N LEU A 249 -8.87 19.22 23.70
CA LEU A 249 -8.67 17.80 24.04
C LEU A 249 -9.96 17.10 24.45
N SER A 250 -10.86 17.75 25.19
CA SER A 250 -12.09 17.11 25.68
C SER A 250 -13.16 16.88 24.62
N GLU A 251 -13.07 17.60 23.51
CA GLU A 251 -14.05 17.54 22.42
C GLU A 251 -13.38 17.23 21.06
N PRO A 252 -12.60 16.12 20.94
CA PRO A 252 -12.01 15.76 19.66
C PRO A 252 -13.12 15.40 18.68
N SER A 253 -13.11 15.99 17.49
CA SER A 253 -14.15 15.78 16.49
C SER A 253 -13.58 15.29 15.18
N LEU A 254 -14.05 14.14 14.73
CA LEU A 254 -13.73 13.60 13.42
C LEU A 254 -14.64 14.22 12.36
N ASN A 255 -14.06 14.58 11.23
CA ASN A 255 -14.83 14.97 10.08
C ASN A 255 -15.37 13.70 9.36
N LYS A 256 -16.69 13.62 9.24
CA LYS A 256 -17.43 12.50 8.60
C LYS A 256 -18.08 12.94 7.30
N GLU A 257 -17.44 13.84 6.56
CA GLU A 257 -17.94 14.24 5.24
C GLU A 257 -18.04 13.03 4.31
N PRO A 258 -19.06 13.00 3.43
CA PRO A 258 -19.17 11.93 2.44
C PRO A 258 -17.90 11.83 1.59
N CYS A 259 -17.51 10.61 1.26
CA CYS A 259 -16.46 10.38 0.28
C CYS A 259 -16.81 11.03 -1.07
N SER A 260 -15.80 11.46 -1.79
CA SER A 260 -15.95 11.91 -3.17
C SER A 260 -15.93 10.72 -4.12
N GLU A 261 -16.80 10.77 -5.10
CA GLU A 261 -16.92 9.77 -6.15
C GLU A 261 -16.86 10.42 -7.52
N ALA A 262 -16.27 9.73 -8.48
CA ALA A 262 -16.25 10.12 -9.88
C ALA A 262 -16.34 8.90 -10.79
N ILE A 263 -16.86 9.09 -11.99
CA ILE A 263 -16.86 8.09 -13.05
C ILE A 263 -15.99 8.60 -14.19
N GLY A 264 -15.01 7.82 -14.59
CA GLY A 264 -14.11 8.19 -15.67
C GLY A 264 -13.47 6.99 -16.33
N LYS A 265 -13.43 6.99 -17.66
CA LYS A 265 -12.72 6.01 -18.50
C LYS A 265 -12.97 4.54 -18.10
N GLY A 266 -14.23 4.18 -17.78
CA GLY A 266 -14.64 2.82 -17.44
C GLY A 266 -14.48 2.42 -15.98
N TYR A 267 -14.08 3.32 -15.10
CA TYR A 267 -13.94 3.10 -13.67
C TYR A 267 -14.88 3.96 -12.83
N ARG A 268 -15.35 3.41 -11.72
CA ARG A 268 -15.84 4.15 -10.56
C ARG A 268 -14.63 4.42 -9.67
N LEU A 269 -14.37 5.68 -9.40
CA LEU A 269 -13.25 6.17 -8.61
C LEU A 269 -13.81 6.74 -7.30
N ILE A 270 -13.22 6.34 -6.18
CA ILE A 270 -13.66 6.74 -4.84
C ILE A 270 -12.45 7.26 -4.09
N SER A 271 -12.60 8.39 -3.41
CA SER A 271 -11.57 8.96 -2.55
C SER A 271 -12.19 9.71 -1.39
N SER A 272 -11.37 10.31 -0.56
CA SER A 272 -11.80 11.10 0.60
C SER A 272 -12.67 12.30 0.22
N GLY A 273 -13.43 12.81 1.20
CA GLY A 273 -14.41 13.87 1.02
C GLY A 273 -13.83 15.27 0.90
N VAL A 274 -14.74 16.24 0.87
CA VAL A 274 -14.41 17.68 0.80
C VAL A 274 -13.54 18.11 1.97
N GLY A 275 -12.55 18.95 1.70
CA GLY A 275 -11.55 19.39 2.69
C GLY A 275 -10.26 18.56 2.69
N THR A 276 -10.22 17.49 1.90
CA THR A 276 -9.02 16.64 1.69
C THR A 276 -8.52 16.72 0.25
N ALA A 277 -7.47 15.96 -0.08
CA ALA A 277 -6.95 15.86 -1.45
C ALA A 277 -7.84 15.04 -2.40
N GLY A 278 -8.82 14.29 -1.88
CA GLY A 278 -9.67 13.39 -2.66
C GLY A 278 -10.39 14.03 -3.85
N PRO A 279 -11.16 15.11 -3.65
CA PRO A 279 -11.86 15.78 -4.76
C PRO A 279 -10.91 16.25 -5.87
N SER A 280 -9.77 16.84 -5.50
CA SER A 280 -8.77 17.31 -6.46
C SER A 280 -8.13 16.15 -7.22
N LEU A 281 -7.86 15.02 -6.56
CA LEU A 281 -7.38 13.80 -7.20
C LEU A 281 -8.38 13.28 -8.23
N LEU A 282 -9.64 13.12 -7.85
CA LEU A 282 -10.68 12.57 -8.73
C LEU A 282 -10.92 13.47 -9.94
N ASN A 283 -11.04 14.78 -9.73
CA ASN A 283 -11.21 15.74 -10.81
C ASN A 283 -10.04 15.69 -11.79
N SER A 284 -8.83 15.58 -11.28
CA SER A 284 -7.62 15.48 -12.12
C SER A 284 -7.60 14.19 -12.93
N LEU A 285 -8.01 13.07 -12.37
CA LEU A 285 -8.05 11.78 -13.07
C LEU A 285 -9.16 11.69 -14.12
N VAL A 286 -10.28 12.38 -13.91
CA VAL A 286 -11.41 12.40 -14.86
C VAL A 286 -11.19 13.37 -16.00
N ASP A 287 -10.48 14.48 -15.77
CA ASP A 287 -10.19 15.46 -16.78
C ASP A 287 -9.53 14.82 -18.01
N SER A 288 -10.13 15.03 -19.17
CA SER A 288 -9.95 14.24 -20.39
C SER A 288 -8.55 14.27 -21.01
N ASN A 289 -7.71 15.19 -20.58
CA ASN A 289 -6.37 15.38 -21.14
C ASN A 289 -5.31 14.45 -20.55
N PHE A 290 -5.67 13.66 -19.52
CA PHE A 290 -4.76 12.66 -18.98
C PHE A 290 -4.62 11.48 -19.95
N SER A 291 -3.56 11.48 -20.75
CA SER A 291 -3.15 10.34 -21.57
C SER A 291 -2.37 9.32 -20.73
N ASN A 292 -2.20 8.10 -21.23
CA ASN A 292 -1.51 7.00 -20.54
C ASN A 292 -0.02 7.29 -20.25
N SER A 293 0.53 8.38 -20.76
CA SER A 293 1.91 8.81 -20.53
C SER A 293 1.94 10.34 -20.49
N PHE A 294 2.22 10.89 -19.30
CA PHE A 294 2.59 12.30 -19.20
C PHE A 294 4.04 12.52 -19.58
N SER A 295 4.29 13.54 -20.37
CA SER A 295 5.60 14.16 -20.31
C SER A 295 5.75 14.88 -18.96
N VAL A 296 6.96 14.92 -18.44
CA VAL A 296 7.28 15.68 -17.21
C VAL A 296 6.82 17.13 -17.33
N GLN A 297 6.85 17.70 -18.54
CA GLN A 297 6.42 19.07 -18.79
C GLN A 297 4.90 19.22 -18.66
N GLU A 298 4.10 18.34 -19.24
CA GLU A 298 2.63 18.36 -19.11
C GLU A 298 2.18 18.22 -17.66
N LEU A 299 2.87 17.33 -16.90
CA LEU A 299 2.63 17.17 -15.46
C LEU A 299 3.01 18.45 -14.70
N ALA A 300 4.17 19.04 -15.01
CA ALA A 300 4.62 20.27 -14.38
C ALA A 300 3.64 21.42 -14.68
N ASP A 301 3.25 21.62 -15.94
CA ASP A 301 2.31 22.66 -16.35
C ASP A 301 0.94 22.48 -15.69
N PHE A 302 0.47 21.24 -15.59
CA PHE A 302 -0.77 20.91 -14.88
C PHE A 302 -0.69 21.21 -13.37
N LEU A 303 0.44 20.92 -12.73
CA LEU A 303 0.61 21.07 -11.28
C LEU A 303 1.01 22.49 -10.86
N ILE A 304 1.79 23.22 -11.68
CA ILE A 304 2.18 24.62 -11.43
C ILE A 304 0.97 25.56 -11.53
N GLY A 305 -0.01 25.25 -12.37
CA GLY A 305 -1.25 26.04 -12.49
C GLY A 305 -2.21 25.92 -11.31
N LYS A 306 -1.93 25.07 -10.33
CA LYS A 306 -2.78 24.86 -9.15
C LYS A 306 -2.10 25.46 -7.91
N GLU A 307 -2.39 26.70 -7.57
CA GLU A 307 -1.92 27.40 -6.36
C GLU A 307 -2.11 26.61 -5.04
N GLU A 308 -2.95 25.57 -5.06
CA GLU A 308 -3.29 24.72 -3.91
C GLU A 308 -2.18 23.74 -3.52
N LEU A 309 -1.07 23.65 -4.29
CA LEU A 309 -0.02 22.63 -4.12
C LEU A 309 1.28 23.16 -3.49
N SER A 310 1.32 24.39 -3.02
CA SER A 310 2.51 25.05 -2.47
C SER A 310 2.74 24.72 -0.98
N TRP A 311 3.06 23.45 -0.65
CA TRP A 311 3.28 23.11 0.76
C TRP A 311 4.56 22.30 1.00
N PRO A 312 5.14 22.38 2.25
CA PRO A 312 6.24 21.49 2.60
C PRO A 312 5.79 20.07 2.29
N LEU A 313 6.66 19.31 1.66
CA LEU A 313 6.38 17.96 1.19
C LEU A 313 5.67 17.16 2.28
N PRO A 314 4.42 16.72 2.06
CA PRO A 314 3.70 15.93 3.04
C PRO A 314 4.46 14.62 3.24
N SER A 315 4.50 14.15 4.47
CA SER A 315 5.08 12.88 4.83
C SER A 315 4.06 12.03 5.59
N GLY A 316 4.16 10.73 5.45
CA GLY A 316 3.23 9.82 6.09
C GLY A 316 3.39 8.41 5.55
N VAL A 317 2.45 7.56 5.91
CA VAL A 317 2.39 6.15 5.51
C VAL A 317 1.06 5.82 4.87
N VAL A 318 1.07 4.75 4.07
CA VAL A 318 -0.10 4.25 3.35
C VAL A 318 -0.34 2.79 3.72
N VAL A 319 -1.57 2.47 4.08
CA VAL A 319 -2.02 1.10 4.35
C VAL A 319 -3.19 0.77 3.44
N SER A 320 -3.04 -0.27 2.64
CA SER A 320 -4.08 -0.81 1.77
C SER A 320 -4.36 -2.25 2.16
N VAL A 321 -5.63 -2.58 2.41
CA VAL A 321 -6.04 -3.93 2.83
C VAL A 321 -7.29 -4.36 2.09
N THR A 322 -7.35 -5.62 1.68
CA THR A 322 -8.59 -6.27 1.22
C THR A 322 -8.77 -7.62 1.89
N ASP A 323 -10.03 -8.05 2.06
CA ASP A 323 -10.36 -9.35 2.63
C ASP A 323 -11.21 -10.21 1.66
N LYS A 324 -11.47 -11.47 2.08
CA LYS A 324 -12.29 -12.43 1.34
C LYS A 324 -13.76 -12.02 1.18
N ASP A 325 -14.22 -11.09 2.00
CA ASP A 325 -15.58 -10.55 1.93
C ASP A 325 -15.69 -9.32 1.04
N ASP A 326 -14.62 -9.05 0.25
CA ASP A 326 -14.49 -7.92 -0.66
C ASP A 326 -14.66 -6.56 0.03
N ASN A 327 -14.21 -6.46 1.27
CA ASN A 327 -13.99 -5.19 1.91
C ASN A 327 -12.62 -4.65 1.52
N TYR A 328 -12.56 -3.38 1.24
CA TYR A 328 -11.37 -2.62 0.87
C TYR A 328 -11.20 -1.50 1.87
N VAL A 329 -10.01 -1.41 2.45
CA VAL A 329 -9.65 -0.36 3.39
C VAL A 329 -8.40 0.34 2.89
N SER A 330 -8.44 1.65 2.79
CA SER A 330 -7.28 2.48 2.55
C SER A 330 -7.15 3.52 3.66
N ILE A 331 -5.97 3.58 4.27
CA ILE A 331 -5.63 4.55 5.31
C ILE A 331 -4.38 5.30 4.88
N VAL A 332 -4.43 6.61 4.92
CA VAL A 332 -3.29 7.50 4.76
C VAL A 332 -3.13 8.29 6.05
N SER A 333 -2.00 8.14 6.71
CA SER A 333 -1.77 8.78 8.01
C SER A 333 -0.41 9.45 8.09
N GLY A 334 -0.30 10.50 8.88
CA GLY A 334 0.96 11.22 9.04
C GLY A 334 0.97 12.19 10.21
N LEU A 335 2.16 12.74 10.44
CA LEU A 335 2.39 13.82 11.42
C LEU A 335 2.27 15.22 10.80
N GLY A 336 2.03 15.30 9.48
CA GLY A 336 2.21 16.50 8.67
C GLY A 336 3.59 16.49 8.01
N PRO A 337 4.50 17.40 8.32
CA PRO A 337 5.90 17.29 7.85
C PRO A 337 6.61 16.15 8.56
N VAL A 338 7.76 15.76 8.01
CA VAL A 338 8.69 14.81 8.66
C VAL A 338 9.00 15.29 10.08
N LEU A 339 8.92 14.39 11.08
CA LEU A 339 9.06 14.66 12.50
C LEU A 339 7.96 15.56 13.11
N GLY A 340 6.88 15.82 12.39
CA GLY A 340 5.73 16.58 12.91
C GLY A 340 6.07 17.93 13.50
N SER A 341 5.67 18.15 14.78
CA SER A 341 6.02 19.34 15.55
C SER A 341 7.44 19.33 16.10
N GLN A 342 8.17 18.24 15.91
CA GLN A 342 9.51 18.00 16.46
C GLN A 342 9.55 17.97 18.00
N ASN A 343 8.45 17.56 18.62
CA ASN A 343 8.35 17.32 20.05
C ASN A 343 8.09 15.83 20.32
N LEU A 344 9.11 15.15 20.83
CA LEU A 344 8.99 13.80 21.38
C LEU A 344 8.50 13.90 22.83
N LEU A 345 7.37 13.27 23.10
CA LEU A 345 6.77 13.25 24.44
C LEU A 345 7.40 12.17 25.31
N LYS A 346 7.26 12.31 26.64
CA LYS A 346 7.68 11.28 27.59
C LYS A 346 6.93 9.96 27.41
N ASP A 347 5.74 10.01 26.83
CA ASP A 347 4.92 8.87 26.46
C ASP A 347 5.43 8.12 25.21
N GLY A 348 6.57 8.57 24.64
CA GLY A 348 7.31 7.83 23.59
C GLY A 348 6.83 8.06 22.16
N TYR A 349 6.05 9.11 21.88
CA TYR A 349 5.61 9.44 20.52
C TYR A 349 5.84 10.91 20.18
N ILE A 350 5.91 11.21 18.88
CA ILE A 350 6.08 12.57 18.36
C ILE A 350 4.69 13.16 18.10
N VAL A 351 4.48 14.40 18.56
CA VAL A 351 3.24 15.15 18.27
C VAL A 351 3.27 15.61 16.81
N GLY A 352 2.16 15.49 16.12
CA GLY A 352 1.99 16.02 14.78
C GLY A 352 2.18 17.54 14.73
N SER A 353 2.11 18.09 13.53
CA SER A 353 2.29 19.54 13.36
C SER A 353 1.30 20.34 14.20
N LEU A 354 1.82 21.27 14.98
CA LEU A 354 1.04 22.20 15.80
C LEU A 354 0.58 23.44 15.01
N LEU A 355 0.84 23.48 13.72
CA LEU A 355 0.49 24.62 12.87
C LEU A 355 -1.02 24.83 12.88
N HIS A 356 -1.43 26.03 13.24
CA HIS A 356 -2.80 26.46 13.04
C HIS A 356 -3.12 26.39 11.54
N ARG A 357 -4.13 25.63 11.19
CA ARG A 357 -4.61 25.53 9.82
C ARG A 357 -5.11 26.89 9.25
N SER A 358 -5.13 27.95 10.07
CA SER A 358 -5.52 29.31 9.68
C SER A 358 -4.61 29.97 8.65
N ASN A 359 -3.32 29.56 8.59
CA ASN A 359 -2.37 30.07 7.58
C ASN A 359 -2.36 29.23 6.30
N LEU A 360 -3.19 28.21 6.25
CA LEU A 360 -3.25 27.22 5.19
C LEU A 360 -4.58 27.45 4.50
N SER A 361 -4.59 28.44 3.58
CA SER A 361 -5.70 28.62 2.67
C SER A 361 -5.93 27.31 1.90
N ARG A 362 -6.98 26.56 2.25
CA ARG A 362 -7.46 25.38 1.56
C ARG A 362 -6.43 24.25 1.43
N ILE A 363 -6.23 23.48 2.48
CA ILE A 363 -5.31 22.37 2.40
C ILE A 363 -6.03 21.11 1.97
N ASN A 364 -5.81 20.80 0.74
CA ASN A 364 -6.00 19.50 0.14
C ASN A 364 -4.76 18.60 0.36
N SER A 365 -4.07 18.70 1.49
CA SER A 365 -2.63 18.49 1.50
C SER A 365 -2.14 17.22 2.15
N PHE A 366 -2.98 16.45 2.80
CA PHE A 366 -2.49 15.26 3.49
C PHE A 366 -3.05 14.00 2.87
N GLY A 367 -2.63 13.76 1.63
CA GLY A 367 -2.88 12.50 0.98
C GLY A 367 -4.35 12.18 0.71
N ALA A 368 -4.56 11.15 -0.05
CA ALA A 368 -5.88 10.64 -0.33
C ALA A 368 -5.86 9.10 -0.31
N PRO A 369 -6.72 8.45 0.45
CA PRO A 369 -7.09 7.07 0.20
C PRO A 369 -7.80 6.99 -1.15
N PHE A 370 -7.62 5.88 -1.87
CA PHE A 370 -8.16 5.74 -3.22
C PHE A 370 -8.61 4.31 -3.49
N ILE A 371 -9.80 4.18 -4.07
CA ILE A 371 -10.33 2.90 -4.56
C ILE A 371 -10.87 3.11 -5.97
N ALA A 372 -10.54 2.18 -6.87
CA ALA A 372 -11.09 2.14 -8.22
C ALA A 372 -11.68 0.76 -8.53
N THR A 373 -12.87 0.73 -9.12
CA THR A 373 -13.54 -0.49 -9.56
C THR A 373 -14.03 -0.33 -10.97
N THR A 374 -13.95 -1.38 -11.80
CA THR A 374 -14.47 -1.36 -13.18
C THR A 374 -15.98 -1.33 -13.19
N LEU A 375 -16.57 -0.60 -14.14
CA LEU A 375 -18.02 -0.46 -14.27
C LEU A 375 -18.67 -1.64 -15.00
N GLN A 376 -17.96 -2.29 -15.93
CA GLN A 376 -18.55 -3.27 -16.84
C GLN A 376 -18.62 -4.67 -16.26
N HIS A 377 -17.61 -5.08 -15.49
CA HIS A 377 -17.51 -6.44 -14.93
C HIS A 377 -17.04 -6.42 -13.49
N LYS A 378 -17.89 -6.88 -12.57
CA LYS A 378 -17.62 -6.86 -11.12
C LYS A 378 -16.36 -7.63 -10.70
N CYS A 379 -15.95 -8.66 -11.43
CA CYS A 379 -14.78 -9.47 -11.12
C CYS A 379 -13.50 -9.00 -11.81
N GLU A 380 -13.56 -7.91 -12.57
CA GLU A 380 -12.39 -7.34 -13.21
C GLU A 380 -11.48 -6.60 -12.22
N LYS A 381 -10.67 -5.71 -12.76
CA LYS A 381 -9.66 -4.99 -12.02
C LYS A 381 -10.25 -4.08 -10.95
N ARG A 382 -9.86 -4.30 -9.70
CA ARG A 382 -10.16 -3.45 -8.55
C ARG A 382 -8.83 -3.03 -7.94
N ILE A 383 -8.71 -1.75 -7.61
CA ILE A 383 -7.50 -1.16 -7.03
C ILE A 383 -7.86 -0.55 -5.70
N VAL A 384 -7.08 -0.83 -4.66
CA VAL A 384 -7.06 -0.08 -3.42
C VAL A 384 -5.66 0.42 -3.15
N THR A 385 -5.54 1.69 -2.88
CA THR A 385 -4.27 2.36 -2.63
C THR A 385 -4.50 3.69 -1.92
N GLY A 386 -3.47 4.43 -1.71
CA GLY A 386 -3.48 5.80 -1.24
C GLY A 386 -2.13 6.44 -1.54
N GLY A 387 -2.00 7.69 -1.20
CA GLY A 387 -0.73 8.41 -1.29
C GLY A 387 -0.77 9.65 -0.41
N VAL A 388 0.36 10.02 0.13
CA VAL A 388 0.49 11.24 0.95
C VAL A 388 0.68 12.49 0.09
N ASP A 389 1.05 12.32 -1.17
CA ASP A 389 1.23 13.40 -2.13
C ASP A 389 0.39 13.15 -3.39
N LEU A 390 -0.51 14.08 -3.68
CA LEU A 390 -1.36 14.06 -4.88
C LEU A 390 -0.54 13.99 -6.17
N ARG A 391 0.62 14.66 -6.20
CA ARG A 391 1.50 14.71 -7.37
C ARG A 391 2.08 13.34 -7.72
N ASP A 392 2.44 12.56 -6.70
CA ASP A 392 2.93 11.20 -6.90
C ASP A 392 1.79 10.26 -7.33
N MET A 393 0.61 10.41 -6.74
CA MET A 393 -0.57 9.64 -7.14
C MET A 393 -0.93 9.87 -8.61
N LEU A 394 -0.84 11.11 -9.10
CA LEU A 394 -1.12 11.46 -10.49
C LEU A 394 -0.05 10.95 -11.48
N GLN A 395 1.14 10.62 -11.03
CA GLN A 395 2.16 9.96 -11.86
C GLN A 395 1.97 8.44 -11.94
N VAL A 396 1.36 7.82 -10.92
CA VAL A 396 1.23 6.36 -10.79
C VAL A 396 -0.14 5.85 -11.21
N LEU A 397 -1.23 6.46 -10.70
CA LEU A 397 -2.59 5.95 -10.93
C LEU A 397 -3.01 5.86 -12.40
N PRO A 398 -2.72 6.82 -13.29
CA PRO A 398 -3.07 6.70 -14.70
C PRO A 398 -2.40 5.50 -15.37
N LYS A 399 -1.14 5.20 -15.02
CA LYS A 399 -0.41 4.03 -15.53
C LYS A 399 -1.04 2.73 -15.05
N ILE A 400 -1.43 2.67 -13.76
CA ILE A 400 -2.11 1.51 -13.19
C ILE A 400 -3.48 1.32 -13.84
N LEU A 401 -4.30 2.37 -13.93
CA LEU A 401 -5.70 2.26 -14.35
C LEU A 401 -5.84 2.01 -15.86
N TRP A 402 -5.09 2.77 -16.67
CA TRP A 402 -5.28 2.82 -18.12
C TRP A 402 -4.04 2.45 -18.94
N GLY A 403 -2.87 2.34 -18.29
CA GLY A 403 -1.63 1.92 -18.93
C GLY A 403 -1.58 0.42 -19.17
N SER A 404 -0.65 0.00 -20.01
CA SER A 404 -0.31 -1.41 -20.26
C SER A 404 0.74 -1.96 -19.30
N GLU A 405 1.38 -1.09 -18.53
CA GLU A 405 2.37 -1.46 -17.52
C GLU A 405 1.67 -2.11 -16.32
N GLY A 406 2.21 -3.15 -15.74
CA GLY A 406 1.67 -3.76 -14.52
C GLY A 406 1.77 -2.83 -13.32
N VAL A 407 1.11 -3.20 -12.20
CA VAL A 407 1.13 -2.41 -10.94
C VAL A 407 2.56 -2.14 -10.48
N VAL A 408 3.40 -3.18 -10.45
CA VAL A 408 4.79 -3.09 -9.99
C VAL A 408 5.57 -2.06 -10.79
N ASN A 409 5.57 -2.18 -12.13
CA ASN A 409 6.31 -1.24 -12.98
C ASN A 409 5.77 0.20 -12.87
N SER A 410 4.47 0.36 -12.66
CA SER A 410 3.85 1.68 -12.49
C SER A 410 4.24 2.34 -11.17
N VAL A 411 4.33 1.55 -10.08
CA VAL A 411 4.74 2.04 -8.76
C VAL A 411 6.24 2.32 -8.73
N GLU A 412 7.06 1.42 -9.27
CA GLU A 412 8.53 1.55 -9.29
C GLU A 412 9.05 2.57 -10.30
N ALA A 413 8.21 3.02 -11.23
CA ALA A 413 8.61 4.08 -12.14
C ALA A 413 9.10 5.31 -11.37
N ALA A 414 10.28 5.80 -11.75
CA ALA A 414 10.87 6.98 -11.13
C ALA A 414 9.94 8.20 -11.27
N ARG A 415 9.85 9.00 -10.21
CA ARG A 415 8.94 10.13 -10.08
C ARG A 415 9.69 11.46 -10.09
N VAL A 416 8.99 12.48 -10.56
CA VAL A 416 9.45 13.87 -10.50
C VAL A 416 8.77 14.55 -9.32
N ARG A 417 9.58 15.26 -8.53
CA ARG A 417 9.12 16.08 -7.41
C ARG A 417 9.00 17.53 -7.84
N ILE A 418 7.86 18.11 -7.58
CA ILE A 418 7.59 19.51 -7.89
C ILE A 418 7.57 20.29 -6.59
N THR A 419 8.46 21.24 -6.48
CA THR A 419 8.48 22.22 -5.38
C THR A 419 8.04 23.58 -5.93
N GLU A 420 7.83 24.57 -5.05
CA GLU A 420 7.42 25.90 -5.45
C GLU A 420 8.28 26.52 -6.57
N ASN A 421 9.58 26.21 -6.57
CA ASN A 421 10.53 26.89 -7.46
C ASN A 421 11.39 25.92 -8.29
N SER A 422 11.19 24.61 -8.20
CA SER A 422 12.06 23.65 -8.89
C SER A 422 11.40 22.31 -9.16
N LEU A 423 11.86 21.68 -10.23
CA LEU A 423 11.64 20.27 -10.50
C LEU A 423 12.84 19.48 -9.97
N LEU A 424 12.57 18.45 -9.19
CA LEU A 424 13.56 17.53 -8.67
C LEU A 424 13.24 16.13 -9.18
N ALA A 425 14.24 15.28 -9.36
CA ALA A 425 14.02 13.89 -9.73
C ALA A 425 14.46 12.96 -8.59
N GLU A 426 13.79 11.84 -8.44
CA GLU A 426 14.27 10.75 -7.59
C GLU A 426 15.64 10.27 -8.10
N ILE A 427 16.48 9.79 -7.18
CA ILE A 427 17.76 9.19 -7.53
C ILE A 427 17.51 8.04 -8.50
N ASN A 428 18.27 7.94 -9.57
CA ASN A 428 18.09 6.98 -10.67
C ASN A 428 16.90 7.25 -11.62
N HIS A 429 16.28 8.43 -11.55
CA HIS A 429 15.32 8.81 -12.56
C HIS A 429 16.00 8.83 -13.95
N PRO A 430 15.50 8.09 -14.93
CA PRO A 430 16.05 8.19 -16.29
C PRO A 430 15.95 9.64 -16.77
N PRO A 431 16.94 10.16 -17.50
CA PRO A 431 16.90 11.51 -18.05
C PRO A 431 15.72 11.60 -19.04
N VAL A 432 14.62 12.14 -18.57
CA VAL A 432 13.38 12.28 -19.37
C VAL A 432 13.44 13.55 -20.25
N LEU A 433 14.38 14.44 -19.93
CA LEU A 433 14.61 15.71 -20.61
C LEU A 433 16.07 15.83 -21.01
N PRO A 434 16.43 16.73 -21.93
CA PRO A 434 17.82 17.04 -22.26
C PRO A 434 18.60 17.66 -21.09
N PHE A 435 17.99 17.78 -19.91
CA PHE A 435 18.59 18.32 -18.69
C PHE A 435 18.53 17.27 -17.58
N SER A 436 19.62 17.13 -16.82
CA SER A 436 19.61 16.40 -15.54
C SER A 436 18.87 17.27 -14.50
N LEU A 437 17.78 16.73 -13.95
CA LEU A 437 17.11 17.38 -12.82
C LEU A 437 17.95 17.19 -11.54
N PRO A 438 17.99 18.17 -10.64
CA PRO A 438 18.64 17.99 -9.34
C PRO A 438 17.92 16.90 -8.55
N PRO A 439 18.66 16.15 -7.71
CA PRO A 439 18.09 15.04 -6.95
C PRO A 439 17.14 15.53 -5.86
N ALA A 440 16.02 14.84 -5.70
CA ALA A 440 15.12 15.01 -4.57
C ALA A 440 15.74 14.39 -3.29
N SER A 441 15.40 14.95 -2.12
CA SER A 441 15.83 14.40 -0.83
C SER A 441 14.83 13.33 -0.33
N MET A 442 15.33 12.30 0.33
CA MET A 442 14.52 11.33 1.07
C MET A 442 14.03 11.93 2.41
N PRO A 443 12.95 11.39 3.02
CA PRO A 443 12.17 10.24 2.56
C PRO A 443 11.26 10.58 1.38
N TYR A 444 11.07 9.59 0.49
CA TYR A 444 10.13 9.73 -0.62
C TYR A 444 8.73 9.28 -0.18
N PRO A 445 7.64 9.91 -0.66
CA PRO A 445 6.31 9.37 -0.47
C PRO A 445 6.14 8.03 -1.16
N VAL A 446 5.40 7.15 -0.52
CA VAL A 446 5.12 5.79 -0.98
C VAL A 446 3.69 5.68 -1.51
N ILE A 447 3.49 4.70 -2.40
CA ILE A 447 2.18 4.32 -2.93
C ILE A 447 2.08 2.80 -2.88
N ASN A 448 1.50 2.29 -1.79
CA ASN A 448 1.25 0.87 -1.61
C ASN A 448 -0.05 0.48 -2.27
N VAL A 449 -0.03 -0.53 -3.14
CA VAL A 449 -1.16 -0.86 -4.02
C VAL A 449 -1.58 -2.31 -3.85
N ILE A 450 -2.88 -2.52 -3.74
CA ILE A 450 -3.48 -3.83 -3.97
C ILE A 450 -4.29 -3.79 -5.25
N GLN A 451 -4.02 -4.74 -6.15
CA GLN A 451 -4.86 -5.06 -7.28
C GLN A 451 -5.56 -6.39 -7.04
N LYS A 452 -6.86 -6.43 -7.19
CA LYS A 452 -7.64 -7.66 -7.12
C LYS A 452 -8.35 -7.91 -8.45
N ARG A 453 -8.27 -9.17 -8.96
CA ARG A 453 -9.01 -9.66 -10.13
C ARG A 453 -9.63 -11.01 -9.80
N GLY A 454 -10.96 -11.10 -9.83
CA GLY A 454 -11.61 -12.26 -9.24
C GLY A 454 -11.22 -12.39 -7.76
N ASP A 455 -10.68 -13.54 -7.38
CA ASP A 455 -10.13 -13.80 -6.05
C ASP A 455 -8.60 -13.64 -5.96
N GLU A 456 -7.93 -13.43 -7.09
CA GLU A 456 -6.49 -13.20 -7.14
C GLU A 456 -6.18 -11.78 -6.65
N VAL A 457 -5.28 -11.68 -5.70
CA VAL A 457 -4.84 -10.45 -5.07
C VAL A 457 -3.34 -10.29 -5.26
N LEU A 458 -2.94 -9.21 -5.92
CA LEU A 458 -1.55 -8.75 -5.99
C LEU A 458 -1.41 -7.59 -5.00
N ALA A 459 -0.67 -7.81 -3.91
CA ALA A 459 -0.27 -6.78 -2.97
C ALA A 459 1.17 -6.34 -3.28
N TYR A 460 1.39 -5.04 -3.37
CA TYR A 460 2.69 -4.48 -3.69
C TYR A 460 3.04 -3.30 -2.79
N ASP A 461 4.15 -3.46 -2.08
CA ASP A 461 4.74 -2.44 -1.22
C ASP A 461 5.75 -1.63 -2.05
N ASP A 462 5.62 -0.30 -2.04
CA ASP A 462 6.53 0.60 -2.75
C ASP A 462 7.95 0.49 -2.17
N SER A 463 8.94 0.20 -3.00
CA SER A 463 10.34 0.02 -2.56
C SER A 463 10.96 1.27 -1.92
N ARG A 464 10.31 2.42 -2.05
CA ARG A 464 10.74 3.69 -1.42
C ARG A 464 10.55 3.72 0.09
N SER A 465 9.85 2.74 0.66
CA SER A 465 9.63 2.59 2.10
C SER A 465 10.80 1.96 2.86
N LEU A 466 11.82 1.49 2.16
CA LEU A 466 12.96 0.76 2.74
C LEU A 466 13.92 1.61 3.57
#